data_7b5e646628e00c619e0257cb1b6d7fba
#
_entry.id   7b5e646628e00c619e0257cb1b6d7fba
#
_cell.length_a   1.000
_cell.length_b   1.000
_cell.length_c   1.000
_cell.angle_alpha   90.00
_cell.angle_beta   90.00
_cell.angle_gamma   90.00
#
_symmetry.space_group_name_H-M   'P 1'
#
loop_
_entity.id
_entity.type
_entity.pdbx_description
1 polymer ?
#
loop_
_entity_poly.entity_id
_entity_poly.type
_entity_poly.pdbx_seq_one_letter_code
_entity_poly.pdbx_strand_id
1 'polypeptide(L)'
;MSAPLPTPPAAGSRPLKRWVAGVAGVAVAASLGRWLVFRMMERDAFVTIPIGDVTPDHLGVPSRQYTFASGDRSLHASFVAAPDPSGPALCVFHGDSESLTDWAPVQAMLHAAGIGSFVFDYSGYGASTGRPSVRNLRQDALAGYLQFIAATPDAARRHVMGYSLGSGILLDVIGRLRPSPDGAVIGAGFRSAHAAAVVTGRVPAWLAWMLPEPWNNAARIRKLRMPLLLIHSRQDQTIPFSHGEYLARMARAPSRLEIFEDLPHNAAIDPAHAQAFWAPVIAYLQSGDLGVAAAPDIAP
;
A
#
# COMPACT_ATOMS: atom_id res chain seq x y z
N MET A 1 -47.46 -72.29 -0.28
CA MET A 1 -46.29 -71.78 0.49
C MET A 1 -45.35 -71.09 -0.53
N SER A 2 -45.43 -69.79 -0.59
CA SER A 2 -44.58 -69.01 -1.55
C SER A 2 -43.35 -68.53 -0.83
N ALA A 3 -42.16 -68.81 -1.40
CA ALA A 3 -40.88 -68.43 -0.84
C ALA A 3 -40.69 -66.89 -0.97
N PRO A 4 -40.08 -66.20 0.00
CA PRO A 4 -39.82 -64.77 -0.07
C PRO A 4 -38.71 -64.49 -1.08
N LEU A 5 -38.87 -63.37 -1.85
CA LEU A 5 -37.89 -62.86 -2.81
C LEU A 5 -36.63 -62.35 -2.08
N PRO A 6 -35.44 -62.52 -2.66
CA PRO A 6 -34.18 -62.07 -2.07
C PRO A 6 -34.14 -60.55 -2.06
N THR A 7 -33.76 -59.98 -0.94
CA THR A 7 -33.49 -58.52 -0.75
C THR A 7 -32.27 -58.09 -1.60
N PRO A 8 -32.35 -56.96 -2.33
CA PRO A 8 -31.19 -56.45 -3.08
C PRO A 8 -30.05 -56.02 -2.14
N PRO A 9 -28.79 -56.19 -2.52
CA PRO A 9 -27.65 -55.80 -1.69
C PRO A 9 -27.64 -54.28 -1.51
N ALA A 10 -27.37 -53.82 -0.31
CA ALA A 10 -27.28 -52.43 0.04
C ALA A 10 -26.20 -51.74 -0.84
N ALA A 11 -26.61 -50.75 -1.63
CA ALA A 11 -25.72 -49.96 -2.51
C ALA A 11 -24.63 -49.29 -1.66
N GLY A 12 -23.40 -49.76 -1.81
CA GLY A 12 -22.25 -49.28 -1.04
C GLY A 12 -21.85 -47.86 -1.38
N SER A 13 -22.11 -46.91 -0.49
CA SER A 13 -21.65 -45.53 -0.56
C SER A 13 -20.13 -45.34 -0.32
N ARG A 14 -19.38 -46.42 -0.22
CA ARG A 14 -17.94 -46.42 0.09
C ARG A 14 -17.02 -45.85 -1.01
N PRO A 15 -17.21 -46.08 -2.32
CA PRO A 15 -16.31 -45.54 -3.34
C PRO A 15 -16.36 -44.03 -3.46
N LEU A 16 -17.56 -43.42 -3.37
CA LEU A 16 -17.73 -41.96 -3.47
C LEU A 16 -17.01 -41.23 -2.35
N LYS A 17 -17.11 -41.72 -1.11
CA LYS A 17 -16.41 -41.13 0.06
C LYS A 17 -14.89 -41.19 -0.10
N ARG A 18 -14.34 -42.25 -0.66
CA ARG A 18 -12.89 -42.38 -0.90
C ARG A 18 -12.41 -41.42 -2.00
N TRP A 19 -13.19 -41.25 -3.07
CA TRP A 19 -12.90 -40.27 -4.13
C TRP A 19 -12.94 -38.83 -3.59
N VAL A 20 -13.95 -38.48 -2.83
CA VAL A 20 -14.09 -37.15 -2.19
C VAL A 20 -12.90 -36.89 -1.26
N ALA A 21 -12.51 -37.88 -0.43
CA ALA A 21 -11.35 -37.74 0.45
C ALA A 21 -10.03 -37.59 -0.31
N GLY A 22 -9.86 -38.33 -1.43
CA GLY A 22 -8.71 -38.20 -2.31
C GLY A 22 -8.60 -36.81 -2.97
N VAL A 23 -9.70 -36.31 -3.53
CA VAL A 23 -9.75 -34.94 -4.12
C VAL A 23 -9.49 -33.86 -3.07
N ALA A 24 -10.08 -33.99 -1.88
CA ALA A 24 -9.83 -33.07 -0.77
C ALA A 24 -8.35 -33.09 -0.34
N GLY A 25 -7.73 -34.28 -0.25
CA GLY A 25 -6.31 -34.43 0.07
C GLY A 25 -5.40 -33.74 -0.96
N VAL A 26 -5.67 -33.90 -2.26
CA VAL A 26 -4.93 -33.24 -3.34
C VAL A 26 -5.11 -31.71 -3.27
N ALA A 27 -6.33 -31.23 -3.04
CA ALA A 27 -6.61 -29.79 -2.91
C ALA A 27 -5.87 -29.16 -1.72
N VAL A 28 -5.82 -29.84 -0.57
CA VAL A 28 -5.08 -29.41 0.62
C VAL A 28 -3.57 -29.39 0.31
N ALA A 29 -3.01 -30.44 -0.28
CA ALA A 29 -1.61 -30.50 -0.64
C ALA A 29 -1.22 -29.40 -1.63
N ALA A 30 -2.04 -29.16 -2.66
CA ALA A 30 -1.83 -28.07 -3.62
C ALA A 30 -1.89 -26.70 -2.95
N SER A 31 -2.84 -26.47 -2.03
CA SER A 31 -2.97 -25.22 -1.27
C SER A 31 -1.77 -24.98 -0.36
N LEU A 32 -1.31 -26.02 0.33
CA LEU A 32 -0.10 -25.96 1.17
C LEU A 32 1.15 -25.68 0.34
N GLY A 33 1.30 -26.35 -0.81
CA GLY A 33 2.41 -26.13 -1.75
C GLY A 33 2.41 -24.66 -2.25
N ARG A 34 1.26 -24.14 -2.66
CA ARG A 34 1.10 -22.73 -3.03
C ARG A 34 1.52 -21.78 -1.92
N TRP A 35 1.07 -22.06 -0.70
CA TRP A 35 1.40 -21.24 0.47
C TRP A 35 2.90 -21.28 0.78
N LEU A 36 3.54 -22.44 0.72
CA LEU A 36 4.98 -22.56 0.92
C LEU A 36 5.78 -21.80 -0.12
N VAL A 37 5.44 -21.94 -1.42
CA VAL A 37 6.08 -21.19 -2.50
C VAL A 37 5.91 -19.68 -2.28
N PHE A 38 4.71 -19.22 -1.93
CA PHE A 38 4.47 -17.83 -1.63
C PHE A 38 5.34 -17.34 -0.46
N ARG A 39 5.43 -18.11 0.62
CA ARG A 39 6.26 -17.77 1.80
C ARG A 39 7.76 -17.71 1.47
N MET A 40 8.24 -18.58 0.58
CA MET A 40 9.62 -18.51 0.09
C MET A 40 9.87 -17.25 -0.72
N MET A 41 8.98 -16.95 -1.66
CA MET A 41 9.08 -15.76 -2.51
C MET A 41 8.91 -14.46 -1.70
N GLU A 42 8.04 -14.46 -0.68
CA GLU A 42 7.83 -13.31 0.18
C GLU A 42 9.11 -12.88 0.92
N ARG A 43 10.04 -13.81 1.22
CA ARG A 43 11.30 -13.49 1.90
C ARG A 43 12.19 -12.58 1.07
N ASP A 44 12.16 -12.75 -0.25
CA ASP A 44 13.02 -12.02 -1.20
C ASP A 44 12.23 -10.93 -1.96
N ALA A 45 10.95 -10.76 -1.61
CA ALA A 45 10.07 -9.81 -2.29
C ALA A 45 10.32 -8.35 -1.86
N PHE A 46 10.87 -8.14 -0.68
CA PHE A 46 11.08 -6.82 -0.08
C PHE A 46 12.57 -6.53 0.03
N VAL A 47 12.97 -5.37 -0.50
CA VAL A 47 14.34 -4.89 -0.44
C VAL A 47 14.44 -3.88 0.69
N THR A 48 15.01 -4.29 1.81
CA THR A 48 15.24 -3.40 2.95
C THR A 48 16.60 -2.77 2.85
N ILE A 49 16.70 -1.49 3.19
CA ILE A 49 17.96 -0.76 3.30
C ILE A 49 18.17 -0.31 4.74
N PRO A 50 19.43 -0.20 5.19
CA PRO A 50 19.75 0.41 6.47
C PRO A 50 19.28 1.87 6.54
N ILE A 51 19.04 2.36 7.73
CA ILE A 51 18.77 3.78 7.95
C ILE A 51 20.00 4.60 7.57
N GLY A 52 19.80 5.68 6.83
CA GLY A 52 20.85 6.65 6.55
C GLY A 52 21.01 7.67 7.69
N ASP A 53 21.86 8.66 7.47
CA ASP A 53 22.20 9.66 8.49
C ASP A 53 21.42 10.97 8.36
N VAL A 54 20.72 11.20 7.23
CA VAL A 54 20.04 12.46 6.97
C VAL A 54 18.68 12.48 7.68
N THR A 55 18.46 13.49 8.52
CA THR A 55 17.18 13.76 9.18
C THR A 55 16.70 15.16 8.79
N PRO A 56 15.41 15.49 8.98
CA PRO A 56 14.95 16.86 8.78
C PRO A 56 15.69 17.91 9.62
N ASP A 57 16.15 17.55 10.82
CA ASP A 57 16.95 18.45 11.67
C ASP A 57 18.27 18.86 11.02
N HIS A 58 18.94 17.97 10.30
CA HIS A 58 20.13 18.29 9.50
C HIS A 58 19.84 19.27 8.36
N LEU A 59 18.58 19.38 7.96
CA LEU A 59 18.12 20.31 6.94
C LEU A 59 17.52 21.60 7.55
N GLY A 60 17.70 21.81 8.87
CA GLY A 60 17.22 22.99 9.57
C GLY A 60 15.73 22.97 9.92
N VAL A 61 15.07 21.82 9.80
CA VAL A 61 13.65 21.67 10.12
C VAL A 61 13.48 20.77 11.34
N PRO A 62 12.93 21.27 12.45
CA PRO A 62 12.77 20.48 13.68
C PRO A 62 11.92 19.25 13.44
N SER A 63 12.41 18.08 13.82
CA SER A 63 11.70 16.83 13.74
C SER A 63 11.56 16.15 15.10
N ARG A 64 10.53 15.30 15.21
CA ARG A 64 10.34 14.44 16.37
C ARG A 64 10.39 12.99 15.93
N GLN A 65 11.32 12.26 16.53
CA GLN A 65 11.47 10.83 16.28
C GLN A 65 10.55 10.05 17.22
N TYR A 66 9.87 9.04 16.68
CA TYR A 66 9.02 8.14 17.43
C TYR A 66 9.53 6.72 17.34
N THR A 67 9.33 5.99 18.42
CA THR A 67 9.44 4.53 18.46
C THR A 67 8.14 4.00 19.05
N PHE A 68 7.45 3.12 18.34
CA PHE A 68 6.15 2.60 18.74
C PHE A 68 5.99 1.13 18.39
N ALA A 69 5.06 0.45 19.07
CA ALA A 69 4.85 -0.98 18.92
C ALA A 69 3.94 -1.33 17.73
N SER A 70 4.30 -2.40 17.01
CA SER A 70 3.46 -3.11 16.06
C SER A 70 3.47 -4.60 16.38
N GLY A 71 2.54 -5.04 17.25
CA GLY A 71 2.60 -6.36 17.87
C GLY A 71 3.82 -6.50 18.76
N ASP A 72 4.69 -7.45 18.45
CA ASP A 72 5.97 -7.72 19.15
C ASP A 72 7.16 -6.95 18.54
N ARG A 73 6.93 -6.11 17.53
CA ARG A 73 7.96 -5.35 16.81
C ARG A 73 7.94 -3.89 17.23
N SER A 74 9.09 -3.24 17.10
CA SER A 74 9.32 -1.83 17.35
C SER A 74 9.53 -1.12 16.01
N LEU A 75 8.69 -0.14 15.70
CA LEU A 75 8.78 0.66 14.48
C LEU A 75 9.30 2.05 14.79
N HIS A 76 10.03 2.61 13.83
CA HIS A 76 10.58 3.96 13.90
C HIS A 76 9.81 4.89 12.94
N ALA A 77 9.62 6.14 13.36
CA ALA A 77 8.99 7.17 12.55
C ALA A 77 9.63 8.53 12.78
N SER A 78 9.56 9.37 11.77
CA SER A 78 9.91 10.79 11.80
C SER A 78 8.66 11.63 11.59
N PHE A 79 8.43 12.61 12.46
CA PHE A 79 7.36 13.59 12.35
C PHE A 79 7.95 15.00 12.27
N VAL A 80 7.51 15.72 11.26
CA VAL A 80 7.75 17.15 11.10
C VAL A 80 6.39 17.85 11.17
N ALA A 81 6.23 18.74 12.15
CA ALA A 81 4.99 19.50 12.30
C ALA A 81 4.83 20.53 11.17
N ALA A 82 3.61 20.89 10.81
CA ALA A 82 3.39 22.11 10.04
C ALA A 82 3.80 23.33 10.86
N PRO A 83 4.24 24.45 10.22
CA PRO A 83 4.50 25.70 10.93
C PRO A 83 3.29 26.21 11.73
N ASP A 84 2.09 26.08 11.17
CA ASP A 84 0.81 26.21 11.88
C ASP A 84 0.29 24.82 12.26
N PRO A 85 0.13 24.47 13.54
CA PRO A 85 -0.37 23.18 13.97
C PRO A 85 -1.72 22.79 13.38
N SER A 86 -2.55 23.78 12.99
CA SER A 86 -3.83 23.56 12.29
C SER A 86 -3.68 23.30 10.79
N GLY A 87 -2.49 23.42 10.25
CA GLY A 87 -2.20 23.10 8.86
C GLY A 87 -2.51 21.64 8.51
N PRO A 88 -2.59 21.31 7.21
CA PRO A 88 -2.80 19.94 6.78
C PRO A 88 -1.61 19.05 7.15
N ALA A 89 -1.87 17.75 7.35
CA ALA A 89 -0.84 16.78 7.66
C ALA A 89 -0.93 15.56 6.72
N LEU A 90 0.22 14.99 6.37
CA LEU A 90 0.38 13.85 5.48
C LEU A 90 1.06 12.68 6.19
N CYS A 91 0.44 11.50 6.17
CA CYS A 91 1.08 10.25 6.55
C CYS A 91 1.57 9.53 5.28
N VAL A 92 2.87 9.22 5.23
CA VAL A 92 3.50 8.59 4.07
C VAL A 92 3.74 7.11 4.33
N PHE A 93 3.31 6.29 3.38
CA PHE A 93 3.61 4.88 3.22
C PHE A 93 4.63 4.78 2.08
N HIS A 94 5.90 4.67 2.43
CA HIS A 94 7.03 4.75 1.50
C HIS A 94 7.16 3.51 0.58
N GLY A 95 8.03 3.59 -0.41
CA GLY A 95 8.29 2.54 -1.38
C GLY A 95 9.22 1.44 -0.88
N ASP A 96 9.50 0.47 -1.76
CA ASP A 96 10.51 -0.56 -1.53
C ASP A 96 11.92 0.06 -1.67
N SER A 97 12.88 -0.45 -0.92
CA SER A 97 14.26 0.09 -0.89
C SER A 97 14.36 1.56 -0.44
N GLU A 98 13.45 2.00 0.41
CA GLU A 98 13.41 3.34 0.99
C GLU A 98 13.37 3.25 2.52
N SER A 99 13.78 4.32 3.20
CA SER A 99 13.73 4.49 4.65
C SER A 99 13.35 5.92 5.02
N LEU A 100 13.13 6.19 6.30
CA LEU A 100 12.84 7.54 6.82
C LEU A 100 13.79 8.61 6.29
N THR A 101 15.06 8.27 6.14
CA THR A 101 16.11 9.23 5.78
C THR A 101 16.02 9.67 4.32
N ASP A 102 15.52 8.82 3.43
CA ASP A 102 15.28 9.19 2.03
C ASP A 102 14.14 10.21 1.92
N TRP A 103 13.23 10.22 2.88
CA TRP A 103 12.10 11.14 2.93
C TRP A 103 12.37 12.42 3.71
N ALA A 104 13.52 12.57 4.37
CA ALA A 104 13.85 13.76 5.14
C ALA A 104 13.83 15.07 4.30
N PRO A 105 14.38 15.11 3.06
CA PRO A 105 14.26 16.29 2.20
C PRO A 105 12.81 16.63 1.83
N VAL A 106 11.99 15.60 1.63
CA VAL A 106 10.56 15.77 1.33
C VAL A 106 9.82 16.34 2.54
N GLN A 107 10.13 15.87 3.75
CA GLN A 107 9.55 16.41 4.98
C GLN A 107 9.91 17.89 5.16
N ALA A 108 11.14 18.28 4.84
CA ALA A 108 11.57 19.68 4.87
C ALA A 108 10.82 20.54 3.84
N MET A 109 10.64 20.03 2.62
CA MET A 109 9.85 20.69 1.56
C MET A 109 8.37 20.87 1.99
N LEU A 110 7.74 19.84 2.53
CA LEU A 110 6.36 19.88 3.00
C LEU A 110 6.18 20.88 4.13
N HIS A 111 7.13 20.91 5.09
CA HIS A 111 7.13 21.92 6.16
C HIS A 111 7.17 23.35 5.60
N ALA A 112 8.08 23.61 4.66
CA ALA A 112 8.17 24.92 4.00
C ALA A 112 6.87 25.30 3.26
N ALA A 113 6.11 24.31 2.80
CA ALA A 113 4.79 24.49 2.17
C ALA A 113 3.63 24.57 3.19
N GLY A 114 3.90 24.60 4.50
CA GLY A 114 2.86 24.68 5.53
C GLY A 114 2.17 23.35 5.85
N ILE A 115 2.79 22.22 5.53
CA ILE A 115 2.22 20.87 5.66
C ILE A 115 3.04 20.06 6.66
N GLY A 116 2.37 19.49 7.67
CA GLY A 116 2.99 18.50 8.56
C GLY A 116 3.14 17.14 7.87
N SER A 117 4.18 16.38 8.24
CA SER A 117 4.42 15.08 7.62
C SER A 117 4.89 14.04 8.63
N PHE A 118 4.39 12.82 8.47
CA PHE A 118 4.74 11.66 9.26
C PHE A 118 5.16 10.52 8.32
N VAL A 119 6.39 10.06 8.47
CA VAL A 119 6.94 8.93 7.70
C VAL A 119 7.37 7.86 8.69
N PHE A 120 7.13 6.60 8.42
CA PHE A 120 7.51 5.50 9.30
C PHE A 120 8.09 4.34 8.52
N ASP A 121 9.09 3.69 9.10
CA ASP A 121 9.71 2.48 8.56
C ASP A 121 8.89 1.25 8.95
N TYR A 122 8.59 0.40 7.98
CA TYR A 122 7.94 -0.89 8.23
C TYR A 122 8.90 -1.87 8.92
N SER A 123 8.36 -2.98 9.42
CA SER A 123 9.16 -4.08 9.98
C SER A 123 10.32 -4.49 9.07
N GLY A 124 11.54 -4.38 9.59
CA GLY A 124 12.78 -4.72 8.88
C GLY A 124 13.32 -3.64 7.96
N TYR A 125 12.66 -2.49 7.82
CA TYR A 125 13.16 -1.31 7.11
C TYR A 125 13.84 -0.37 8.11
N GLY A 126 14.89 0.34 7.66
CA GLY A 126 15.62 1.32 8.45
C GLY A 126 16.05 0.77 9.80
N ALA A 127 15.60 1.39 10.90
CA ALA A 127 15.85 0.97 12.28
C ALA A 127 14.71 0.12 12.88
N SER A 128 13.61 -0.12 12.13
CA SER A 128 12.49 -0.91 12.61
C SER A 128 12.84 -2.39 12.73
N THR A 129 12.42 -3.02 13.85
CA THR A 129 12.73 -4.43 14.11
C THR A 129 11.83 -5.39 13.33
N GLY A 130 12.17 -6.67 13.34
CA GLY A 130 11.40 -7.72 12.69
C GLY A 130 11.79 -7.97 11.25
N ARG A 131 10.86 -8.48 10.45
CA ARG A 131 11.05 -8.77 9.01
C ARG A 131 9.82 -8.35 8.22
N PRO A 132 9.99 -7.85 7.00
CA PRO A 132 8.85 -7.52 6.15
C PRO A 132 8.09 -8.80 5.75
N SER A 133 6.79 -8.69 5.73
CA SER A 133 5.86 -9.66 5.16
C SER A 133 4.53 -8.95 4.93
N VAL A 134 3.69 -9.43 4.02
CA VAL A 134 2.37 -8.84 3.77
C VAL A 134 1.56 -8.68 5.07
N ARG A 135 1.64 -9.67 5.97
CA ARG A 135 0.98 -9.61 7.28
C ARG A 135 1.54 -8.50 8.17
N ASN A 136 2.87 -8.43 8.28
CA ASN A 136 3.54 -7.44 9.14
C ASN A 136 3.33 -6.03 8.60
N LEU A 137 3.54 -5.82 7.29
CA LEU A 137 3.32 -4.52 6.63
C LEU A 137 1.88 -3.99 6.86
N ARG A 138 0.88 -4.89 6.83
CA ARG A 138 -0.50 -4.52 7.16
C ARG A 138 -0.67 -4.08 8.61
N GLN A 139 -0.04 -4.76 9.56
CA GLN A 139 -0.09 -4.40 10.98
C GLN A 139 0.65 -3.08 11.22
N ASP A 140 1.83 -2.93 10.62
CA ASP A 140 2.67 -1.75 10.70
C ASP A 140 1.96 -0.51 10.16
N ALA A 141 1.29 -0.66 9.03
CA ALA A 141 0.47 0.39 8.41
C ALA A 141 -0.64 0.91 9.34
N LEU A 142 -1.33 0.00 10.04
CA LEU A 142 -2.35 0.38 10.99
C LEU A 142 -1.77 1.05 12.24
N ALA A 143 -0.65 0.53 12.76
CA ALA A 143 0.04 1.11 13.91
C ALA A 143 0.64 2.48 13.59
N GLY A 144 1.30 2.61 12.43
CA GLY A 144 1.87 3.88 11.96
C GLY A 144 0.79 4.96 11.77
N TYR A 145 -0.35 4.59 11.20
CA TYR A 145 -1.45 5.55 11.07
C TYR A 145 -2.02 6.00 12.42
N LEU A 146 -2.19 5.10 13.39
CA LEU A 146 -2.62 5.48 14.74
C LEU A 146 -1.62 6.43 15.41
N GLN A 147 -0.32 6.19 15.24
CA GLN A 147 0.72 7.08 15.74
C GLN A 147 0.69 8.45 15.04
N PHE A 148 0.43 8.48 13.72
CA PHE A 148 0.22 9.72 12.98
C PHE A 148 -0.95 10.53 13.51
N ILE A 149 -2.10 9.89 13.78
CA ILE A 149 -3.26 10.57 14.36
C ILE A 149 -2.91 11.18 15.72
N ALA A 150 -2.19 10.44 16.57
CA ALA A 150 -1.75 10.92 17.87
C ALA A 150 -0.73 12.09 17.77
N ALA A 151 0.10 12.10 16.72
CA ALA A 151 1.10 13.15 16.47
C ALA A 151 0.48 14.44 15.88
N THR A 152 -0.74 14.38 15.33
CA THR A 152 -1.38 15.48 14.61
C THR A 152 -2.77 15.82 15.17
N PRO A 153 -2.93 16.07 16.50
CA PRO A 153 -4.25 16.27 17.10
C PRO A 153 -4.99 17.48 16.52
N ASP A 154 -4.26 18.54 16.18
CA ASP A 154 -4.82 19.83 15.77
C ASP A 154 -4.92 20.01 14.25
N ALA A 155 -4.39 19.07 13.45
CA ALA A 155 -4.40 19.18 11.99
C ALA A 155 -5.84 19.28 11.44
N ALA A 156 -6.11 20.33 10.64
CA ALA A 156 -7.42 20.57 10.06
C ALA A 156 -7.82 19.47 9.05
N ARG A 157 -6.84 18.91 8.37
CA ARG A 157 -7.02 17.78 7.41
C ARG A 157 -5.88 16.79 7.52
N ARG A 158 -6.21 15.51 7.46
CA ARG A 158 -5.26 14.41 7.51
C ARG A 158 -5.33 13.59 6.24
N HIS A 159 -4.28 13.68 5.45
CA HIS A 159 -4.14 12.93 4.21
C HIS A 159 -3.20 11.75 4.38
N VAL A 160 -3.32 10.78 3.50
CA VAL A 160 -2.41 9.64 3.42
C VAL A 160 -1.83 9.54 2.01
N MET A 161 -0.58 9.14 1.91
CA MET A 161 0.07 8.87 0.63
C MET A 161 0.69 7.48 0.64
N GLY A 162 0.45 6.72 -0.43
CA GLY A 162 1.17 5.48 -0.71
C GLY A 162 1.97 5.62 -2.00
N TYR A 163 3.27 5.36 -1.92
CA TYR A 163 4.18 5.45 -3.05
C TYR A 163 4.73 4.07 -3.42
N SER A 164 4.69 3.69 -4.70
CA SER A 164 5.20 2.41 -5.18
C SER A 164 4.67 1.23 -4.33
N LEU A 165 5.53 0.47 -3.62
CA LEU A 165 5.13 -0.55 -2.65
C LEU A 165 4.10 -0.03 -1.64
N GLY A 166 4.32 1.18 -1.11
CA GLY A 166 3.43 1.82 -0.16
C GLY A 166 2.01 2.03 -0.68
N SER A 167 1.81 2.15 -2.00
CA SER A 167 0.47 2.20 -2.60
C SER A 167 -0.33 0.91 -2.37
N GLY A 168 0.34 -0.25 -2.45
CA GLY A 168 -0.26 -1.55 -2.15
C GLY A 168 -0.59 -1.72 -0.67
N ILE A 169 0.34 -1.30 0.19
CA ILE A 169 0.18 -1.35 1.66
C ILE A 169 -0.97 -0.44 2.09
N LEU A 170 -0.97 0.82 1.64
CA LEU A 170 -2.03 1.79 1.95
C LEU A 170 -3.39 1.30 1.48
N LEU A 171 -3.53 0.89 0.22
CA LEU A 171 -4.80 0.41 -0.33
C LEU A 171 -5.30 -0.86 0.37
N ASP A 172 -4.41 -1.66 0.97
CA ASP A 172 -4.79 -2.83 1.78
C ASP A 172 -5.48 -2.45 3.10
N VAL A 173 -5.09 -1.33 3.69
CA VAL A 173 -5.56 -0.92 5.02
C VAL A 173 -6.50 0.28 5.01
N ILE A 174 -6.53 1.10 3.96
CA ILE A 174 -7.18 2.42 3.95
C ILE A 174 -8.65 2.38 4.37
N GLY A 175 -9.39 1.35 3.99
CA GLY A 175 -10.77 1.16 4.43
C GLY A 175 -10.94 0.84 5.92
N ARG A 176 -9.85 0.55 6.63
CA ARG A 176 -9.79 0.21 8.06
C ARG A 176 -9.20 1.33 8.92
N LEU A 177 -8.61 2.36 8.31
CA LEU A 177 -8.04 3.51 9.02
C LEU A 177 -9.14 4.26 9.77
N ARG A 178 -8.88 4.61 11.03
CA ARG A 178 -9.81 5.36 11.89
C ARG A 178 -9.05 6.42 12.69
N PRO A 179 -9.49 7.70 12.67
CA PRO A 179 -10.54 8.24 11.79
C PRO A 179 -10.19 8.00 10.31
N SER A 180 -11.18 8.06 9.42
CA SER A 180 -10.90 7.99 7.97
C SER A 180 -10.05 9.18 7.55
N PRO A 181 -9.05 9.03 6.67
CA PRO A 181 -8.35 10.17 6.10
C PRO A 181 -9.28 11.04 5.25
N ASP A 182 -9.00 12.33 5.19
CA ASP A 182 -9.76 13.31 4.41
C ASP A 182 -9.52 13.15 2.90
N GLY A 183 -8.40 12.59 2.52
CA GLY A 183 -8.06 12.27 1.14
C GLY A 183 -6.82 11.41 1.03
N ALA A 184 -6.56 10.89 -0.16
CA ALA A 184 -5.40 10.05 -0.41
C ALA A 184 -4.65 10.42 -1.69
N VAL A 185 -3.34 10.20 -1.66
CA VAL A 185 -2.43 10.29 -2.81
C VAL A 185 -1.89 8.89 -3.12
N ILE A 186 -1.96 8.48 -4.39
CA ILE A 186 -1.42 7.21 -4.86
C ILE A 186 -0.36 7.51 -5.91
N GLY A 187 0.91 7.48 -5.52
CA GLY A 187 2.06 7.74 -6.40
C GLY A 187 2.68 6.45 -6.93
N ALA A 188 2.96 6.38 -8.23
CA ALA A 188 3.57 5.23 -8.91
C ALA A 188 2.89 3.89 -8.54
N GLY A 189 1.55 3.90 -8.42
CA GLY A 189 0.76 2.79 -7.89
C GLY A 189 0.58 1.65 -8.88
N PHE A 190 0.50 0.42 -8.37
CA PHE A 190 0.30 -0.78 -9.18
C PHE A 190 -1.11 -1.38 -9.00
N ARG A 191 -1.66 -1.98 -10.08
CA ARG A 191 -3.02 -2.54 -10.09
C ARG A 191 -3.21 -3.77 -9.20
N SER A 192 -2.14 -4.61 -9.09
CA SER A 192 -2.12 -5.81 -8.23
C SER A 192 -0.69 -6.27 -7.97
N ALA A 193 -0.45 -7.03 -6.89
CA ALA A 193 0.87 -7.56 -6.59
C ALA A 193 1.37 -8.52 -7.67
N HIS A 194 0.50 -9.37 -8.23
CA HIS A 194 0.86 -10.25 -9.36
C HIS A 194 1.35 -9.44 -10.55
N ALA A 195 0.61 -8.39 -10.93
CA ALA A 195 0.98 -7.58 -12.07
C ALA A 195 2.30 -6.83 -11.84
N ALA A 196 2.54 -6.32 -10.63
CA ALA A 196 3.81 -5.70 -10.26
C ALA A 196 4.97 -6.70 -10.32
N ALA A 197 4.80 -7.90 -9.73
CA ALA A 197 5.83 -8.93 -9.73
C ALA A 197 6.20 -9.41 -11.14
N VAL A 198 5.23 -9.44 -12.06
CA VAL A 198 5.48 -9.80 -13.46
C VAL A 198 6.26 -8.71 -14.20
N VAL A 199 5.85 -7.45 -14.10
CA VAL A 199 6.52 -6.35 -14.81
C VAL A 199 7.91 -6.04 -14.28
N THR A 200 8.16 -6.29 -13.00
CA THR A 200 9.49 -6.16 -12.38
C THR A 200 10.38 -7.40 -12.61
N GLY A 201 9.88 -8.40 -13.34
CA GLY A 201 10.64 -9.64 -13.65
C GLY A 201 10.81 -10.59 -12.46
N ARG A 202 10.21 -10.32 -11.31
CA ARG A 202 10.34 -11.16 -10.10
C ARG A 202 9.63 -12.51 -10.25
N VAL A 203 8.55 -12.55 -11.04
CA VAL A 203 7.75 -13.76 -11.26
C VAL A 203 7.36 -13.88 -12.73
N PRO A 204 7.56 -15.02 -13.38
CA PRO A 204 7.01 -15.27 -14.72
C PRO A 204 5.48 -15.20 -14.71
N ALA A 205 4.88 -14.66 -15.77
CA ALA A 205 3.43 -14.47 -15.86
C ALA A 205 2.61 -15.75 -15.63
N TRP A 206 3.11 -16.90 -16.14
CA TRP A 206 2.47 -18.20 -15.97
C TRP A 206 2.47 -18.70 -14.52
N LEU A 207 3.39 -18.21 -13.66
CA LEU A 207 3.47 -18.60 -12.25
C LEU A 207 2.67 -17.64 -11.37
N ALA A 208 2.59 -16.36 -11.73
CA ALA A 208 1.94 -15.33 -10.90
C ALA A 208 0.49 -15.70 -10.53
N TRP A 209 -0.30 -16.22 -11.49
CA TRP A 209 -1.70 -16.59 -11.24
C TRP A 209 -1.86 -17.77 -10.25
N MET A 210 -0.82 -18.59 -10.08
CA MET A 210 -0.82 -19.70 -9.14
C MET A 210 -0.59 -19.25 -7.69
N LEU A 211 -0.04 -18.07 -7.48
CA LEU A 211 0.28 -17.53 -6.16
C LEU A 211 -0.94 -16.83 -5.54
N PRO A 212 -1.00 -16.68 -4.22
CA PRO A 212 -1.97 -15.80 -3.57
C PRO A 212 -1.78 -14.35 -4.04
N GLU A 213 -2.88 -13.61 -4.27
CA GLU A 213 -2.86 -12.18 -4.59
C GLU A 213 -3.06 -11.36 -3.29
N PRO A 214 -1.99 -10.84 -2.69
CA PRO A 214 -2.09 -10.11 -1.44
C PRO A 214 -2.68 -8.71 -1.61
N TRP A 215 -2.46 -8.07 -2.78
CA TRP A 215 -2.82 -6.68 -3.04
C TRP A 215 -3.56 -6.50 -4.36
N ASN A 216 -4.84 -6.85 -4.38
CA ASN A 216 -5.73 -6.49 -5.48
C ASN A 216 -6.18 -5.02 -5.33
N ASN A 217 -5.28 -4.10 -5.70
CA ASN A 217 -5.47 -2.67 -5.54
C ASN A 217 -6.61 -2.13 -6.41
N ALA A 218 -6.79 -2.70 -7.59
CA ALA A 218 -7.89 -2.37 -8.49
C ALA A 218 -9.26 -2.63 -7.85
N ALA A 219 -9.42 -3.74 -7.11
CA ALA A 219 -10.66 -4.02 -6.40
C ALA A 219 -10.85 -3.14 -5.16
N ARG A 220 -9.74 -2.71 -4.53
CA ARG A 220 -9.78 -1.88 -3.32
C ARG A 220 -10.09 -0.42 -3.63
N ILE A 221 -9.44 0.16 -4.63
CA ILE A 221 -9.64 1.57 -5.01
C ILE A 221 -11.09 1.86 -5.41
N ARG A 222 -11.79 0.88 -5.99
CA ARG A 222 -13.23 0.97 -6.32
C ARG A 222 -14.15 1.18 -5.11
N LYS A 223 -13.67 0.84 -3.90
CA LYS A 223 -14.46 0.92 -2.66
C LYS A 223 -14.25 2.23 -1.91
N LEU A 224 -13.26 3.01 -2.31
CA LEU A 224 -12.95 4.27 -1.65
C LEU A 224 -14.02 5.31 -1.95
N ARG A 225 -14.16 6.27 -1.05
CA ARG A 225 -15.13 7.38 -1.14
C ARG A 225 -14.48 8.74 -0.95
N MET A 226 -13.29 8.81 -0.29
CA MET A 226 -12.54 10.04 -0.13
C MET A 226 -11.94 10.48 -1.47
N PRO A 227 -11.64 11.79 -1.63
CA PRO A 227 -10.92 12.30 -2.79
C PRO A 227 -9.57 11.61 -3.01
N LEU A 228 -9.23 11.32 -4.26
CA LEU A 228 -8.01 10.59 -4.63
C LEU A 228 -7.22 11.38 -5.67
N LEU A 229 -5.97 11.74 -5.33
CA LEU A 229 -4.99 12.19 -6.31
C LEU A 229 -4.11 10.99 -6.69
N LEU A 230 -4.18 10.57 -7.96
CA LEU A 230 -3.27 9.57 -8.49
C LEU A 230 -2.17 10.29 -9.26
N ILE A 231 -0.94 9.81 -9.12
CA ILE A 231 0.22 10.40 -9.80
C ILE A 231 1.02 9.29 -10.46
N HIS A 232 1.32 9.45 -11.75
CA HIS A 232 2.13 8.48 -12.46
C HIS A 232 2.88 9.15 -13.61
N SER A 233 4.11 8.66 -13.88
CA SER A 233 4.89 9.09 -15.04
C SER A 233 4.75 8.10 -16.20
N ARG A 234 4.73 8.62 -17.43
CA ARG A 234 4.76 7.79 -18.64
C ARG A 234 6.08 7.05 -18.82
N GLN A 235 7.17 7.63 -18.29
CA GLN A 235 8.50 7.04 -18.32
C GLN A 235 8.87 6.26 -17.05
N ASP A 236 7.89 5.92 -16.21
CA ASP A 236 8.15 5.02 -15.09
C ASP A 236 8.59 3.63 -15.60
N GLN A 237 9.87 3.31 -15.36
CA GLN A 237 10.52 2.08 -15.84
C GLN A 237 10.32 0.90 -14.90
N THR A 238 9.85 1.15 -13.67
CA THR A 238 9.64 0.12 -12.64
C THR A 238 8.19 -0.36 -12.64
N ILE A 239 7.25 0.58 -12.53
CA ILE A 239 5.80 0.32 -12.60
C ILE A 239 5.23 1.05 -13.82
N PRO A 240 4.97 0.36 -14.93
CA PRO A 240 4.49 1.01 -16.15
C PRO A 240 3.26 1.88 -15.93
N PHE A 241 3.19 3.02 -16.61
CA PHE A 241 2.10 4.00 -16.54
C PHE A 241 0.70 3.39 -16.64
N SER A 242 0.56 2.32 -17.43
CA SER A 242 -0.72 1.59 -17.59
C SER A 242 -1.33 1.10 -16.27
N HIS A 243 -0.52 0.93 -15.22
CA HIS A 243 -1.02 0.57 -13.88
C HIS A 243 -1.75 1.74 -13.22
N GLY A 244 -1.18 2.94 -13.24
CA GLY A 244 -1.80 4.16 -12.70
C GLY A 244 -3.06 4.53 -13.47
N GLU A 245 -2.99 4.49 -14.80
CA GLU A 245 -4.15 4.70 -15.67
C GLU A 245 -5.28 3.70 -15.38
N TYR A 246 -4.95 2.43 -15.16
CA TYR A 246 -5.93 1.42 -14.80
C TYR A 246 -6.56 1.71 -13.43
N LEU A 247 -5.77 2.09 -12.42
CA LEU A 247 -6.28 2.45 -11.10
C LEU A 247 -7.20 3.67 -11.17
N ALA A 248 -6.85 4.70 -11.95
CA ALA A 248 -7.68 5.88 -12.14
C ALA A 248 -9.04 5.53 -12.76
N ARG A 249 -9.07 4.66 -13.77
CA ARG A 249 -10.33 4.16 -14.36
C ARG A 249 -11.17 3.32 -13.39
N MET A 250 -10.53 2.67 -12.42
CA MET A 250 -11.23 1.85 -11.42
C MET A 250 -11.75 2.67 -10.23
N ALA A 251 -11.22 3.84 -9.97
CA ALA A 251 -11.67 4.72 -8.90
C ALA A 251 -13.13 5.14 -9.12
N ARG A 252 -13.93 5.09 -8.05
CA ARG A 252 -15.32 5.56 -8.04
C ARG A 252 -15.53 6.81 -7.20
N ALA A 253 -14.55 7.12 -6.35
CA ALA A 253 -14.48 8.38 -5.64
C ALA A 253 -14.11 9.52 -6.60
N PRO A 254 -14.34 10.78 -6.24
CA PRO A 254 -13.74 11.92 -6.93
C PRO A 254 -12.24 11.68 -7.07
N SER A 255 -11.71 11.69 -8.28
CA SER A 255 -10.30 11.38 -8.51
C SER A 255 -9.72 12.17 -9.66
N ARG A 256 -8.44 12.54 -9.55
CA ARG A 256 -7.63 13.12 -10.60
C ARG A 256 -6.38 12.28 -10.82
N LEU A 257 -6.05 12.02 -12.08
CA LEU A 257 -4.78 11.44 -12.47
C LEU A 257 -3.86 12.56 -12.98
N GLU A 258 -2.83 12.86 -12.21
CA GLU A 258 -1.72 13.72 -12.63
C GLU A 258 -0.72 12.89 -13.41
N ILE A 259 -0.40 13.32 -14.61
CA ILE A 259 0.47 12.58 -15.53
C ILE A 259 1.74 13.40 -15.77
N PHE A 260 2.88 12.80 -15.48
CA PHE A 260 4.18 13.34 -15.89
C PHE A 260 4.69 12.61 -17.12
N GLU A 261 5.32 13.35 -18.04
CA GLU A 261 5.80 12.78 -19.30
C GLU A 261 7.17 12.08 -19.14
N ASP A 262 8.03 12.59 -18.25
CA ASP A 262 9.47 12.28 -18.21
C ASP A 262 10.07 12.03 -16.81
N LEU A 263 9.26 11.91 -15.75
CA LEU A 263 9.80 11.66 -14.41
C LEU A 263 10.17 10.18 -14.21
N PRO A 264 11.31 9.90 -13.55
CA PRO A 264 11.70 8.54 -13.19
C PRO A 264 10.81 7.96 -12.07
N HIS A 265 10.90 6.65 -11.85
CA HIS A 265 10.12 5.97 -10.81
C HIS A 265 10.31 6.53 -9.40
N ASN A 266 11.52 6.97 -9.06
CA ASN A 266 11.86 7.51 -7.74
C ASN A 266 11.70 9.04 -7.62
N ALA A 267 10.99 9.69 -8.55
CA ALA A 267 10.86 11.14 -8.61
C ALA A 267 10.40 11.80 -7.30
N ALA A 268 9.63 11.08 -6.47
CA ALA A 268 9.14 11.61 -5.20
C ALA A 268 10.26 11.96 -4.21
N ILE A 269 11.37 11.23 -4.25
CA ILE A 269 12.51 11.41 -3.33
C ILE A 269 13.81 11.83 -4.05
N ASP A 270 13.82 11.83 -5.37
CA ASP A 270 14.97 12.28 -6.16
C ASP A 270 15.09 13.82 -6.13
N PRO A 271 16.18 14.38 -5.60
CA PRO A 271 16.35 15.83 -5.50
C PRO A 271 16.17 16.59 -6.81
N ALA A 272 16.51 15.97 -7.95
CA ALA A 272 16.37 16.59 -9.25
C ALA A 272 14.91 16.72 -9.72
N HIS A 273 14.01 15.88 -9.23
CA HIS A 273 12.63 15.75 -9.72
C HIS A 273 11.58 16.00 -8.66
N ALA A 274 11.94 15.95 -7.36
CA ALA A 274 11.00 16.04 -6.25
C ALA A 274 10.14 17.30 -6.30
N GLN A 275 10.71 18.46 -6.63
CA GLN A 275 9.96 19.70 -6.71
C GLN A 275 8.81 19.63 -7.74
N ALA A 276 9.09 19.08 -8.93
CA ALA A 276 8.08 18.91 -9.96
C ALA A 276 7.01 17.90 -9.53
N PHE A 277 7.44 16.77 -8.96
CA PHE A 277 6.53 15.72 -8.46
C PHE A 277 5.60 16.25 -7.37
N TRP A 278 6.12 17.00 -6.40
CA TRP A 278 5.37 17.45 -5.23
C TRP A 278 4.48 18.66 -5.47
N ALA A 279 4.70 19.45 -6.52
CA ALA A 279 3.90 20.65 -6.79
C ALA A 279 2.38 20.38 -6.83
N PRO A 280 1.85 19.43 -7.61
CA PRO A 280 0.41 19.12 -7.60
C PRO A 280 -0.06 18.46 -6.30
N VAL A 281 0.80 17.70 -5.60
CA VAL A 281 0.48 17.12 -4.29
C VAL A 281 0.29 18.22 -3.25
N ILE A 282 1.25 19.14 -3.14
CA ILE A 282 1.20 20.28 -2.20
C ILE A 282 -0.07 21.10 -2.46
N ALA A 283 -0.38 21.42 -3.70
CA ALA A 283 -1.59 22.16 -4.06
C ALA A 283 -2.87 21.43 -3.60
N TYR A 284 -2.93 20.11 -3.80
CA TYR A 284 -4.04 19.29 -3.31
C TYR A 284 -4.11 19.23 -1.78
N LEU A 285 -3.00 19.03 -1.08
CA LEU A 285 -2.98 18.96 0.38
C LEU A 285 -3.42 20.30 1.03
N GLN A 286 -2.99 21.42 0.46
CA GLN A 286 -3.33 22.75 0.94
C GLN A 286 -4.80 23.12 0.70
N SER A 287 -5.32 22.86 -0.50
CA SER A 287 -6.70 23.20 -0.86
C SER A 287 -7.72 22.16 -0.37
N GLY A 288 -7.35 20.89 -0.37
CA GLY A 288 -8.28 19.75 -0.24
C GLY A 288 -9.11 19.52 -1.49
N ASP A 289 -8.85 20.26 -2.57
CA ASP A 289 -9.59 20.20 -3.84
C ASP A 289 -8.73 19.56 -4.93
N LEU A 290 -9.33 18.63 -5.66
CA LEU A 290 -8.69 17.99 -6.81
C LEU A 290 -8.70 18.86 -8.07
N GLY A 291 -9.42 19.99 -8.07
CA GLY A 291 -9.63 20.82 -9.25
C GLY A 291 -10.42 20.12 -10.38
N VAL A 292 -11.19 19.09 -10.04
CA VAL A 292 -12.11 18.40 -10.96
C VAL A 292 -13.56 18.72 -10.59
N ALA A 293 -14.41 18.95 -11.56
CA ALA A 293 -15.85 19.09 -11.32
C ALA A 293 -16.36 17.83 -10.59
N ALA A 294 -17.22 18.03 -9.58
CA ALA A 294 -17.85 16.90 -8.90
C ALA A 294 -18.51 16.00 -9.95
N ALA A 295 -18.26 14.70 -9.88
CA ALA A 295 -18.97 13.74 -10.72
C ALA A 295 -20.48 13.94 -10.48
N PRO A 296 -21.31 13.96 -11.52
CA PRO A 296 -22.75 14.06 -11.34
C PRO A 296 -23.22 12.91 -10.43
N ASP A 297 -24.04 13.26 -9.43
CA ASP A 297 -24.70 12.28 -8.56
C ASP A 297 -25.45 11.28 -9.43
N ILE A 298 -24.87 10.14 -9.68
CA ILE A 298 -25.58 9.01 -10.26
C ILE A 298 -26.33 8.39 -9.07
N ALA A 299 -27.57 8.83 -8.90
CA ALA A 299 -28.50 8.22 -7.97
C ALA A 299 -28.58 6.69 -8.20
N PRO A 300 -28.81 5.89 -7.16
CA PRO A 300 -28.74 4.44 -7.19
C PRO A 300 -29.76 3.77 -8.12
#